data_ac8838960ff04eea26d2f32d3e763173
#
_entry.id   ac8838960ff04eea26d2f32d3e763173
#
_cell.length_a   1.000
_cell.length_b   1.000
_cell.length_c   1.000
_cell.angle_alpha   90.00
_cell.angle_beta   90.00
_cell.angle_gamma   90.00
#
_symmetry.space_group_name_H-M   'P 1'
#
loop_
_entity.id
_entity.type
_entity.pdbx_description
1 polymer ?
#
loop_
_entity_poly.entity_id
_entity_poly.type
_entity_poly.pdbx_seq_one_letter_code
_entity_poly.pdbx_strand_id
1 'polypeptide(L)'
;MKNNQLIPGEPLREGVDLIADKKTGALIVVGNSTKLERISSGGINLTNCDFTPEMLGELAKMDGAIVVDENVNQILKANVHLNPSDTIETSQTGTRHRTAHRVSVETELDVIAVSDESGIIKVFSKDEVNELEESSMILGRVNESLQSIDRTRRRFDDAVFELGELEIENSITNQQGFGSCSKGGITR
;
A
#
# COMPACT_ATOMS: atom_id res chain seq x y z
N MET A 1 6.10 -7.33 -10.75
CA MET A 1 4.81 -7.22 -10.02
C MET A 1 4.11 -5.95 -10.45
N LYS A 2 2.81 -5.99 -10.72
CA LYS A 2 2.07 -4.75 -10.93
C LYS A 2 2.07 -4.01 -9.58
N ASN A 3 2.66 -2.83 -9.51
CA ASN A 3 2.86 -2.04 -8.28
C ASN A 3 1.61 -1.85 -7.40
N ASN A 4 0.43 -2.24 -7.89
CA ASN A 4 -0.85 -2.05 -7.19
C ASN A 4 -1.24 -3.19 -6.22
N GLN A 5 -0.63 -4.37 -6.29
CA GLN A 5 -1.06 -5.53 -5.49
C GLN A 5 -0.65 -5.46 -4.00
N LEU A 6 0.27 -4.56 -3.66
CA LEU A 6 0.77 -4.36 -2.28
C LEU A 6 0.34 -3.01 -1.69
N ILE A 7 -0.66 -2.37 -2.28
CA ILE A 7 -1.28 -1.17 -1.71
C ILE A 7 -2.19 -1.59 -0.55
N PRO A 8 -2.26 -0.82 0.56
CA PRO A 8 -3.21 -1.08 1.62
C PRO A 8 -4.66 -1.18 1.10
N GLY A 9 -5.36 -2.25 1.47
CA GLY A 9 -6.70 -2.58 0.98
C GLY A 9 -6.76 -3.60 -0.15
N GLU A 10 -5.60 -3.96 -0.76
CA GLU A 10 -5.54 -5.05 -1.73
C GLU A 10 -5.43 -6.41 -1.03
N PRO A 11 -6.05 -7.49 -1.56
CA PRO A 11 -6.08 -8.80 -0.89
C PRO A 11 -4.71 -9.38 -0.55
N LEU A 12 -3.72 -9.23 -1.44
CA LEU A 12 -2.36 -9.71 -1.17
C LEU A 12 -1.74 -8.94 -0.01
N ARG A 13 -1.94 -7.62 0.03
CA ARG A 13 -1.43 -6.79 1.11
C ARG A 13 -2.06 -7.16 2.45
N GLU A 14 -3.38 -7.35 2.49
CA GLU A 14 -4.09 -7.76 3.69
C GLU A 14 -3.59 -9.11 4.22
N GLY A 15 -3.38 -10.09 3.32
CA GLY A 15 -2.83 -11.39 3.70
C GLY A 15 -1.42 -11.31 4.26
N VAL A 16 -0.57 -10.48 3.68
CA VAL A 16 0.82 -10.28 4.15
C VAL A 16 0.84 -9.55 5.49
N ASP A 17 -0.02 -8.52 5.68
CA ASP A 17 -0.16 -7.82 6.95
C ASP A 17 -0.66 -8.77 8.06
N LEU A 18 -1.63 -9.66 7.79
CA LEU A 18 -2.08 -10.69 8.74
C LEU A 18 -0.95 -11.62 9.19
N ILE A 19 -0.04 -11.97 8.28
CA ILE A 19 1.13 -12.80 8.59
C ILE A 19 2.12 -12.03 9.47
N ALA A 20 2.36 -10.76 9.14
CA ALA A 20 3.25 -9.88 9.90
C ALA A 20 2.75 -9.65 11.33
N ASP A 21 1.46 -9.37 11.50
CA ASP A 21 0.81 -9.17 12.80
C ASP A 21 0.90 -10.40 13.69
N LYS A 22 0.69 -11.58 13.10
CA LYS A 22 0.78 -12.87 13.81
C LYS A 22 2.22 -13.33 14.04
N LYS A 23 3.22 -12.66 13.43
CA LYS A 23 4.64 -13.05 13.48
C LYS A 23 4.89 -14.51 13.09
N THR A 24 4.14 -15.03 12.16
CA THR A 24 4.31 -16.43 11.70
C THR A 24 5.45 -16.55 10.69
N GLY A 25 5.83 -15.46 10.05
CA GLY A 25 6.78 -15.44 8.95
C GLY A 25 6.23 -16.12 7.69
N ALA A 26 6.67 -15.69 6.52
CA ALA A 26 6.31 -16.33 5.25
C ALA A 26 7.33 -16.05 4.16
N LEU A 27 7.31 -16.93 3.14
CA LEU A 27 8.00 -16.74 1.88
C LEU A 27 6.97 -16.96 0.77
N ILE A 28 6.65 -15.91 0.00
CA ILE A 28 5.61 -15.94 -1.01
C ILE A 28 6.23 -15.58 -2.36
N VAL A 29 6.02 -16.42 -3.36
CA VAL A 29 6.47 -16.19 -4.74
C VAL A 29 5.26 -15.84 -5.59
N VAL A 30 5.33 -14.71 -6.29
CA VAL A 30 4.24 -14.23 -7.16
C VAL A 30 4.56 -14.58 -8.61
N GLY A 31 3.76 -15.44 -9.19
CA GLY A 31 3.93 -16.00 -10.52
C GLY A 31 4.51 -17.41 -10.52
N ASN A 32 4.51 -18.00 -11.71
CA ASN A 32 5.09 -19.31 -11.95
C ASN A 32 6.00 -19.28 -13.18
N SER A 33 7.10 -19.98 -13.12
CA SER A 33 8.04 -20.10 -14.23
C SER A 33 8.74 -21.46 -14.24
N THR A 34 9.25 -21.87 -15.41
CA THR A 34 10.06 -23.08 -15.50
C THR A 34 11.35 -23.01 -14.68
N LYS A 35 11.88 -21.80 -14.45
CA LYS A 35 13.02 -21.59 -13.55
C LYS A 35 12.64 -21.88 -12.10
N LEU A 36 11.47 -21.39 -11.64
CA LEU A 36 10.96 -21.65 -10.30
C LEU A 36 10.75 -23.16 -10.09
N GLU A 37 10.19 -23.87 -11.07
CA GLU A 37 9.97 -25.31 -10.96
C GLU A 37 11.26 -26.12 -10.81
N ARG A 38 12.35 -25.68 -11.44
CA ARG A 38 13.66 -26.35 -11.33
C ARG A 38 14.29 -26.23 -9.94
N ILE A 39 14.07 -25.12 -9.26
CA ILE A 39 14.63 -24.87 -7.93
C ILE A 39 13.66 -25.28 -6.82
N SER A 40 12.43 -25.67 -7.17
CA SER A 40 11.38 -26.08 -6.24
C SER A 40 11.42 -27.56 -5.99
N SER A 41 11.23 -27.98 -4.74
CA SER A 41 11.09 -29.38 -4.36
C SER A 41 9.99 -29.57 -3.32
N GLY A 42 9.30 -30.71 -3.36
CA GLY A 42 8.20 -31.00 -2.45
C GLY A 42 7.00 -30.06 -2.63
N GLY A 43 6.29 -29.83 -1.53
CA GLY A 43 5.11 -29.00 -1.52
C GLY A 43 3.82 -29.69 -1.93
N ILE A 44 2.72 -28.97 -1.74
CA ILE A 44 1.35 -29.41 -2.03
C ILE A 44 0.86 -28.58 -3.23
N ASN A 45 0.48 -29.23 -4.31
CA ASN A 45 -0.20 -28.58 -5.43
C ASN A 45 -1.66 -28.32 -5.04
N LEU A 46 -2.09 -27.06 -5.13
CA LEU A 46 -3.45 -26.67 -4.85
C LEU A 46 -4.18 -26.44 -6.17
N THR A 47 -5.23 -27.22 -6.39
CA THR A 47 -6.04 -27.13 -7.62
C THR A 47 -7.30 -26.32 -7.32
N ASN A 48 -7.57 -25.27 -8.10
CA ASN A 48 -8.72 -24.38 -7.91
C ASN A 48 -8.84 -23.80 -6.50
N CYS A 49 -7.71 -23.39 -5.92
CA CYS A 49 -7.67 -22.70 -4.64
C CYS A 49 -7.67 -21.20 -4.88
N ASP A 50 -8.83 -20.57 -4.73
CA ASP A 50 -8.94 -19.13 -4.85
C ASP A 50 -8.13 -18.44 -3.77
N PHE A 51 -7.51 -17.32 -4.13
CA PHE A 51 -6.73 -16.52 -3.19
C PHE A 51 -7.66 -15.79 -2.23
N THR A 52 -7.41 -15.96 -0.93
CA THR A 52 -7.95 -15.07 0.11
C THR A 52 -6.87 -14.73 1.13
N PRO A 53 -6.94 -13.54 1.76
CA PRO A 53 -5.98 -13.14 2.80
C PRO A 53 -5.87 -14.15 3.95
N GLU A 54 -7.00 -14.70 4.38
CA GLU A 54 -7.09 -15.69 5.46
C GLU A 54 -6.44 -17.01 5.06
N MET A 55 -6.69 -17.48 3.82
CA MET A 55 -6.07 -18.72 3.31
C MET A 55 -4.56 -18.56 3.24
N LEU A 56 -4.06 -17.41 2.76
CA LEU A 56 -2.63 -17.13 2.76
C LEU A 56 -2.05 -17.17 4.18
N GLY A 57 -2.73 -16.55 5.14
CA GLY A 57 -2.32 -16.55 6.55
C GLY A 57 -2.31 -17.94 7.19
N GLU A 58 -3.24 -18.84 6.82
CA GLU A 58 -3.26 -20.21 7.30
C GLU A 58 -2.14 -21.06 6.66
N LEU A 59 -1.91 -20.92 5.35
CA LEU A 59 -0.85 -21.63 4.66
C LEU A 59 0.55 -21.16 5.10
N ALA A 60 0.70 -19.90 5.53
CA ALA A 60 1.95 -19.38 6.07
C ALA A 60 2.40 -20.06 7.37
N LYS A 61 1.52 -20.78 8.07
CA LYS A 61 1.89 -21.59 9.24
C LYS A 61 2.67 -22.85 8.85
N MET A 62 2.62 -23.25 7.57
CA MET A 62 3.46 -24.35 7.08
C MET A 62 4.88 -23.86 6.86
N ASP A 63 5.85 -24.73 7.12
CA ASP A 63 7.25 -24.44 6.79
C ASP A 63 7.46 -24.61 5.28
N GLY A 64 7.86 -23.54 4.59
CA GLY A 64 8.07 -23.54 3.14
C GLY A 64 7.47 -22.32 2.46
N ALA A 65 7.67 -22.26 1.13
CA ALA A 65 7.18 -21.16 0.33
C ALA A 65 5.75 -21.42 -0.17
N ILE A 66 5.02 -20.32 -0.36
CA ILE A 66 3.70 -20.30 -1.01
C ILE A 66 3.88 -19.69 -2.39
N VAL A 67 3.33 -20.33 -3.41
CA VAL A 67 3.34 -19.83 -4.79
C VAL A 67 1.95 -19.41 -5.18
N VAL A 68 1.79 -18.16 -5.57
CA VAL A 68 0.54 -17.56 -6.06
C VAL A 68 0.65 -17.25 -7.56
N ASP A 69 -0.45 -17.15 -8.27
CA ASP A 69 -0.43 -16.74 -9.67
C ASP A 69 -0.06 -15.26 -9.85
N GLU A 70 0.29 -14.84 -11.06
CA GLU A 70 0.73 -13.47 -11.38
C GLU A 70 -0.31 -12.40 -11.06
N ASN A 71 -1.59 -12.75 -11.10
CA ASN A 71 -2.70 -11.83 -10.83
C ASN A 71 -3.22 -11.94 -9.39
N VAL A 72 -2.64 -12.84 -8.58
CA VAL A 72 -3.06 -13.09 -7.19
C VAL A 72 -4.54 -13.52 -7.09
N ASN A 73 -5.00 -14.29 -8.08
CA ASN A 73 -6.35 -14.84 -8.04
C ASN A 73 -6.38 -16.23 -7.39
N GLN A 74 -5.28 -16.97 -7.49
CA GLN A 74 -5.19 -18.35 -7.02
C GLN A 74 -3.87 -18.63 -6.29
N ILE A 75 -3.93 -19.52 -5.32
CA ILE A 75 -2.76 -20.12 -4.70
C ILE A 75 -2.46 -21.42 -5.43
N LEU A 76 -1.27 -21.51 -6.04
CA LEU A 76 -0.87 -22.63 -6.88
C LEU A 76 -0.23 -23.77 -6.09
N LYS A 77 0.66 -23.41 -5.15
CA LYS A 77 1.41 -24.38 -4.32
C LYS A 77 1.62 -23.82 -2.91
N ALA A 78 1.70 -24.71 -1.95
CA ALA A 78 2.07 -24.38 -0.56
C ALA A 78 3.11 -25.37 -0.03
N ASN A 79 3.83 -24.98 1.01
CA ASN A 79 4.87 -25.76 1.66
C ASN A 79 5.98 -26.23 0.68
N VAL A 80 6.39 -25.33 -0.23
CA VAL A 80 7.40 -25.60 -1.25
C VAL A 80 8.79 -25.30 -0.68
N HIS A 81 9.72 -26.24 -0.81
CA HIS A 81 11.14 -26.00 -0.52
C HIS A 81 11.81 -25.38 -1.75
N LEU A 82 12.40 -24.21 -1.57
CA LEU A 82 13.12 -23.48 -2.61
C LEU A 82 14.63 -23.62 -2.39
N ASN A 83 15.32 -24.12 -3.42
CA ASN A 83 16.76 -24.34 -3.43
C ASN A 83 17.43 -23.50 -4.52
N PRO A 84 17.48 -22.17 -4.38
CA PRO A 84 18.17 -21.31 -5.34
C PRO A 84 19.69 -21.52 -5.28
N SER A 85 20.39 -21.11 -6.33
CA SER A 85 21.84 -21.21 -6.41
C SER A 85 22.54 -20.43 -5.30
N ASP A 86 23.46 -21.09 -4.60
CA ASP A 86 24.30 -20.45 -3.57
C ASP A 86 25.34 -19.48 -4.13
N THR A 87 25.57 -19.52 -5.46
CA THR A 87 26.51 -18.59 -6.14
C THR A 87 25.97 -17.16 -6.21
N ILE A 88 24.67 -16.97 -6.00
CA ILE A 88 24.07 -15.63 -5.95
C ILE A 88 24.39 -15.00 -4.60
N GLU A 89 25.24 -13.99 -4.64
CA GLU A 89 25.59 -13.23 -3.43
C GLU A 89 24.40 -12.43 -2.92
N THR A 90 24.26 -12.34 -1.60
CA THR A 90 23.20 -11.59 -0.95
C THR A 90 23.70 -10.92 0.33
N SER A 91 23.33 -9.68 0.52
CA SER A 91 23.57 -8.93 1.76
C SER A 91 22.50 -9.15 2.82
N GLN A 92 21.46 -9.92 2.50
CA GLN A 92 20.35 -10.15 3.41
C GLN A 92 20.74 -11.10 4.56
N THR A 93 20.24 -10.80 5.75
CA THR A 93 20.36 -11.65 6.94
C THR A 93 19.10 -12.49 7.13
N GLY A 94 19.23 -13.67 7.72
CA GLY A 94 18.12 -14.60 7.91
C GLY A 94 17.85 -15.49 6.68
N THR A 95 17.41 -16.71 6.94
CA THR A 95 17.28 -17.76 5.93
C THR A 95 16.23 -17.41 4.88
N ARG A 96 15.02 -16.98 5.29
CA ARG A 96 13.92 -16.60 4.38
C ARG A 96 14.31 -15.45 3.47
N HIS A 97 14.93 -14.38 4.01
CA HIS A 97 15.30 -13.21 3.23
C HIS A 97 16.42 -13.51 2.23
N ARG A 98 17.40 -14.32 2.60
CA ARG A 98 18.44 -14.78 1.66
C ARG A 98 17.85 -15.62 0.54
N THR A 99 16.97 -16.57 0.88
CA THR A 99 16.27 -17.38 -0.11
C THR A 99 15.42 -16.53 -1.01
N ALA A 100 14.63 -15.59 -0.46
CA ALA A 100 13.80 -14.66 -1.25
C ALA A 100 14.61 -13.88 -2.28
N HIS A 101 15.72 -13.28 -1.86
CA HIS A 101 16.59 -12.52 -2.76
C HIS A 101 17.18 -13.41 -3.87
N ARG A 102 17.74 -14.56 -3.53
CA ARG A 102 18.30 -15.48 -4.52
C ARG A 102 17.26 -16.00 -5.51
N VAL A 103 16.07 -16.34 -5.01
CA VAL A 103 14.94 -16.77 -5.87
C VAL A 103 14.52 -15.66 -6.82
N SER A 104 14.39 -14.42 -6.33
CA SER A 104 13.98 -13.29 -7.17
C SER A 104 15.00 -13.01 -8.30
N VAL A 105 16.29 -13.10 -8.01
CA VAL A 105 17.35 -12.92 -9.00
C VAL A 105 17.36 -14.09 -10.02
N GLU A 106 17.27 -15.34 -9.55
CA GLU A 106 17.37 -16.52 -10.42
C GLU A 106 16.13 -16.71 -11.31
N THR A 107 14.94 -16.47 -10.75
CA THR A 107 13.67 -16.70 -11.46
C THR A 107 13.12 -15.48 -12.16
N GLU A 108 13.59 -14.28 -11.80
CA GLU A 108 13.05 -12.99 -12.23
C GLU A 108 11.58 -12.77 -11.79
N LEU A 109 11.12 -13.51 -10.78
CA LEU A 109 9.80 -13.36 -10.16
C LEU A 109 9.90 -12.47 -8.93
N ASP A 110 8.79 -11.84 -8.60
CA ASP A 110 8.67 -11.08 -7.36
C ASP A 110 8.47 -12.04 -6.18
N VAL A 111 9.23 -11.80 -5.12
CA VAL A 111 9.21 -12.64 -3.93
C VAL A 111 9.00 -11.75 -2.69
N ILE A 112 8.05 -12.13 -1.86
CA ILE A 112 7.74 -11.43 -0.61
C ILE A 112 8.24 -12.29 0.54
N ALA A 113 9.03 -11.71 1.43
CA ALA A 113 9.44 -12.34 2.67
C ALA A 113 8.94 -11.55 3.86
N VAL A 114 8.32 -12.25 4.81
CA VAL A 114 7.87 -11.70 6.09
C VAL A 114 8.71 -12.31 7.20
N SER A 115 9.27 -11.45 8.05
CA SER A 115 10.04 -11.89 9.22
C SER A 115 9.12 -12.41 10.31
N ASP A 116 9.45 -13.56 10.88
CA ASP A 116 8.77 -14.13 12.06
C ASP A 116 9.15 -13.41 13.36
N GLU A 117 10.33 -12.81 13.43
CA GLU A 117 10.79 -12.10 14.64
C GLU A 117 10.22 -10.66 14.70
N SER A 118 10.42 -9.90 13.62
CA SER A 118 10.12 -8.47 13.59
C SER A 118 8.78 -8.11 12.92
N GLY A 119 8.21 -9.02 12.10
CA GLY A 119 7.06 -8.70 11.25
C GLY A 119 7.41 -7.84 10.04
N ILE A 120 8.69 -7.52 9.81
CA ILE A 120 9.11 -6.71 8.67
C ILE A 120 8.81 -7.45 7.37
N ILE A 121 8.20 -6.73 6.44
CA ILE A 121 7.84 -7.23 5.11
C ILE A 121 8.83 -6.68 4.10
N LYS A 122 9.50 -7.54 3.36
CA LYS A 122 10.39 -7.18 2.26
C LYS A 122 9.94 -7.79 0.94
N VAL A 123 9.97 -6.99 -0.10
CA VAL A 123 9.68 -7.39 -1.47
C VAL A 123 10.96 -7.38 -2.27
N PHE A 124 11.22 -8.48 -2.91
CA PHE A 124 12.39 -8.71 -3.74
C PHE A 124 11.94 -8.80 -5.21
N SER A 125 12.39 -7.87 -6.03
CA SER A 125 12.11 -7.82 -7.47
C SER A 125 13.43 -7.76 -8.22
N LYS A 126 13.90 -8.88 -8.75
CA LYS A 126 15.25 -9.01 -9.32
C LYS A 126 16.32 -8.54 -8.31
N ASP A 127 17.03 -7.45 -8.63
CA ASP A 127 18.09 -6.88 -7.79
C ASP A 127 17.58 -5.79 -6.82
N GLU A 128 16.28 -5.46 -6.89
CA GLU A 128 15.69 -4.45 -6.03
C GLU A 128 15.08 -5.08 -4.78
N VAL A 129 15.32 -4.44 -3.64
CA VAL A 129 14.76 -4.84 -2.35
C VAL A 129 14.03 -3.65 -1.75
N ASN A 130 12.73 -3.80 -1.56
CA ASN A 130 11.89 -2.78 -0.98
C ASN A 130 11.29 -3.28 0.33
N GLU A 131 11.46 -2.51 1.40
CA GLU A 131 10.80 -2.76 2.67
C GLU A 131 9.45 -2.03 2.69
N LEU A 132 8.39 -2.76 3.04
CA LEU A 132 7.06 -2.18 3.10
C LEU A 132 6.80 -1.61 4.49
N GLU A 133 6.31 -0.38 4.51
CA GLU A 133 5.81 0.22 5.73
C GLU A 133 4.50 -0.45 6.16
N GLU A 134 4.25 -0.47 7.45
CA GLU A 134 3.00 -0.97 8.02
C GLU A 134 1.79 -0.19 7.50
N SER A 135 0.73 -0.90 7.08
CA SER A 135 -0.47 -0.29 6.51
C SER A 135 -1.14 0.71 7.45
N SER A 136 -1.14 0.45 8.75
CA SER A 136 -1.66 1.34 9.77
C SER A 136 -0.97 2.70 9.79
N MET A 137 0.36 2.74 9.62
CA MET A 137 1.14 3.98 9.56
C MET A 137 0.84 4.79 8.29
N ILE A 138 0.70 4.10 7.15
CA ILE A 138 0.36 4.75 5.88
C ILE A 138 -1.04 5.38 5.99
N LEU A 139 -2.03 4.61 6.46
CA LEU A 139 -3.40 5.10 6.63
C LEU A 139 -3.49 6.24 7.64
N GLY A 140 -2.71 6.20 8.72
CA GLY A 140 -2.59 7.29 9.69
C GLY A 140 -2.16 8.59 9.02
N ARG A 141 -1.08 8.57 8.22
CA ARG A 141 -0.59 9.75 7.49
C ARG A 141 -1.61 10.28 6.46
N VAL A 142 -2.31 9.38 5.77
CA VAL A 142 -3.38 9.76 4.84
C VAL A 142 -4.51 10.48 5.60
N ASN A 143 -4.96 9.95 6.72
CA ASN A 143 -6.00 10.57 7.54
C ASN A 143 -5.59 11.94 8.08
N GLU A 144 -4.37 12.11 8.55
CA GLU A 144 -3.83 13.40 8.97
C GLU A 144 -3.82 14.43 7.83
N SER A 145 -3.42 13.99 6.63
CA SER A 145 -3.42 14.84 5.43
C SER A 145 -4.84 15.26 5.05
N LEU A 146 -5.80 14.34 5.06
CA LEU A 146 -7.22 14.64 4.81
C LEU A 146 -7.79 15.64 5.81
N GLN A 147 -7.52 15.46 7.10
CA GLN A 147 -7.95 16.41 8.14
C GLN A 147 -7.32 17.80 7.95
N SER A 148 -6.08 17.89 7.47
CA SER A 148 -5.43 19.15 7.15
C SER A 148 -6.11 19.86 5.98
N ILE A 149 -6.47 19.12 4.94
CA ILE A 149 -7.22 19.63 3.78
C ILE A 149 -8.58 20.16 4.22
N ASP A 150 -9.33 19.40 5.02
CA ASP A 150 -10.65 19.81 5.51
C ASP A 150 -10.58 21.08 6.35
N ARG A 151 -9.56 21.22 7.21
CA ARG A 151 -9.34 22.46 7.99
C ARG A 151 -9.04 23.65 7.09
N THR A 152 -8.22 23.46 6.06
CA THR A 152 -7.86 24.51 5.11
C THR A 152 -9.07 24.94 4.29
N ARG A 153 -9.88 23.97 3.83
CA ARG A 153 -11.13 24.23 3.11
C ARG A 153 -12.10 25.07 3.94
N ARG A 154 -12.34 24.71 5.20
CA ARG A 154 -13.23 25.49 6.09
C ARG A 154 -12.76 26.93 6.25
N ARG A 155 -11.44 27.13 6.49
CA ARG A 155 -10.88 28.48 6.58
C ARG A 155 -11.05 29.28 5.29
N PHE A 156 -10.94 28.63 4.15
CA PHE A 156 -11.19 29.26 2.87
C PHE A 156 -12.66 29.64 2.70
N ASP A 157 -13.57 28.71 3.01
CA ASP A 157 -15.03 28.97 2.95
C ASP A 157 -15.42 30.12 3.88
N ASP A 158 -14.88 30.18 5.11
CA ASP A 158 -15.09 31.27 6.06
C ASP A 158 -14.57 32.62 5.51
N ALA A 159 -13.37 32.64 4.94
CA ALA A 159 -12.80 33.85 4.34
C ALA A 159 -13.60 34.35 3.12
N VAL A 160 -14.11 33.44 2.29
CA VAL A 160 -14.98 33.79 1.16
C VAL A 160 -16.30 34.38 1.67
N PHE A 161 -16.87 33.82 2.73
CA PHE A 161 -18.08 34.34 3.35
C PHE A 161 -17.86 35.76 3.92
N GLU A 162 -16.79 35.98 4.67
CA GLU A 162 -16.43 37.31 5.21
C GLU A 162 -16.21 38.35 4.11
N LEU A 163 -15.55 37.99 3.01
CA LEU A 163 -15.38 38.85 1.85
C LEU A 163 -16.73 39.23 1.22
N GLY A 164 -17.65 38.26 1.09
CA GLY A 164 -19.00 38.51 0.59
C GLY A 164 -19.79 39.48 1.47
N GLU A 165 -19.69 39.38 2.79
CA GLU A 165 -20.33 40.34 3.72
C GLU A 165 -19.75 41.76 3.56
N LEU A 166 -18.43 41.88 3.47
CA LEU A 166 -17.76 43.16 3.25
C LEU A 166 -18.13 43.83 1.91
N GLU A 167 -18.28 43.06 0.85
CA GLU A 167 -18.73 43.56 -0.46
C GLU A 167 -20.17 44.11 -0.39
N ILE A 168 -21.06 43.39 0.30
CA ILE A 168 -22.46 43.85 0.51
C ILE A 168 -22.48 45.15 1.36
N GLU A 169 -21.73 45.21 2.44
CA GLU A 169 -21.67 46.39 3.30
C GLU A 169 -21.12 47.62 2.57
N ASN A 170 -20.06 47.47 1.78
CA ASN A 170 -19.50 48.51 0.93
C ASN A 170 -20.50 48.98 -0.14
N SER A 171 -21.27 48.06 -0.75
CA SER A 171 -22.28 48.42 -1.74
C SER A 171 -23.45 49.20 -1.13
N ILE A 172 -23.87 48.86 0.07
CA ILE A 172 -24.91 49.58 0.82
C ILE A 172 -24.44 50.99 1.21
N THR A 173 -23.22 51.13 1.68
CA THR A 173 -22.62 52.43 2.11
C THR A 173 -22.47 53.36 0.92
N ASN A 174 -22.07 52.87 -0.24
CA ASN A 174 -22.00 53.65 -1.48
C ASN A 174 -23.36 54.12 -1.97
N GLN A 175 -24.45 53.35 -1.85
CA GLN A 175 -25.80 53.76 -2.20
C GLN A 175 -26.34 54.85 -1.25
N GLN A 176 -26.01 54.81 0.04
CA GLN A 176 -26.40 55.86 0.99
C GLN A 176 -25.64 57.17 0.77
N GLY A 177 -24.38 57.10 0.29
CA GLY A 177 -23.57 58.28 -0.04
C GLY A 177 -24.11 59.07 -1.25
N PHE A 178 -24.72 58.43 -2.21
CA PHE A 178 -25.33 59.09 -3.37
C PHE A 178 -26.74 59.66 -3.11
N GLY A 179 -27.42 59.23 -2.05
CA GLY A 179 -28.78 59.67 -1.71
C GLY A 179 -28.87 61.03 -0.98
N SER A 180 -27.74 61.55 -0.43
CA SER A 180 -27.74 62.76 0.37
C SER A 180 -27.39 64.07 -0.39
N CYS A 181 -27.10 64.02 -1.67
CA CYS A 181 -26.64 65.18 -2.46
C CYS A 181 -27.72 65.86 -3.31
N SER A 182 -29.00 65.52 -3.14
CA SER A 182 -30.09 66.14 -3.98
C SER A 182 -31.23 66.74 -3.17
N LYS A 183 -30.92 67.53 -2.12
CA LYS A 183 -31.88 68.48 -1.53
C LYS A 183 -31.16 69.73 -1.05
N GLY A 184 -30.82 70.60 -1.94
CA GLY A 184 -30.39 71.93 -1.69
C GLY A 184 -31.15 72.88 -2.64
N GLY A 185 -32.28 73.37 -2.18
CA GLY A 185 -33.25 74.08 -2.96
C GLY A 185 -32.80 75.44 -3.53
N ILE A 186 -33.32 75.67 -4.68
CA ILE A 186 -33.42 77.00 -5.29
C ILE A 186 -34.49 77.79 -4.53
N THR A 187 -34.14 78.90 -3.93
CA THR A 187 -35.04 80.02 -3.64
C THR A 187 -34.29 81.36 -3.80
N ARG A 188 -34.62 82.03 -4.91
CA ARG A 188 -34.44 83.49 -5.25
C ARG A 188 -33.01 84.00 -5.31
#